data_34332a55da16ca558089570f89641a7e
#
_entry.id   34332a55da16ca558089570f89641a7e
#
_cell.length_a   1.000
_cell.length_b   1.000
_cell.length_c   1.000
_cell.angle_alpha   90.00
_cell.angle_beta   90.00
_cell.angle_gamma   90.00
#
_symmetry.space_group_name_H-M   'P 1'
#
loop_
_entity.id
_entity.type
_entity.pdbx_description
1 polymer ?
#
loop_
_entity_poly.entity_id
_entity_poly.type
_entity_poly.pdbx_seq_one_letter_code
_entity_poly.pdbx_strand_id
1 'polypeptide(L)'
;MKKLICLMLAVLLLASWAATYDGPTEEKSVPVEFIREHHQFPSGHVDTERIIYACDIYGNLAQTIEYRNGKESARIDYTYDDRDNLLTETRYSLSGLFPRRTSSVEYTYDERDRVTSERYIQGTQTVIEYRYDDQARTCARLKNGEIQKITTYDESGNVISEKTFNCGMDWHLVEWTRDDQGRVLTSHETNSEGYDRFTRCGYDDRGNTILWEIHDNGQLEVQQMQYEYDEQGRMLAQYEVSGDSRAEVTRWEYLDENGSYRVWRDGIRSHIHRFDELGNLIENSHYVNETDQFGIREFTVYGTIQVPIKEETP
;
A
#
# COMPACT_ATOMS: atom_id res chain seq x y z
N MET A 1 -16.66 -28.16 10.64
CA MET A 1 -16.63 -27.96 12.11
C MET A 1 -15.38 -27.19 12.56
N LYS A 2 -14.14 -27.49 12.12
CA LYS A 2 -12.93 -26.75 12.55
C LYS A 2 -12.89 -25.26 12.08
N LYS A 3 -13.45 -24.93 10.91
CA LYS A 3 -13.53 -23.54 10.40
C LYS A 3 -14.47 -22.65 11.25
N LEU A 4 -15.54 -23.22 11.83
CA LEU A 4 -16.49 -22.48 12.66
C LEU A 4 -15.90 -22.15 14.04
N ILE A 5 -15.00 -22.99 14.56
CA ILE A 5 -14.40 -22.82 15.90
C ILE A 5 -13.36 -21.68 15.87
N CYS A 6 -12.58 -21.53 14.80
CA CYS A 6 -11.61 -20.42 14.67
C CYS A 6 -12.30 -19.05 14.49
N LEU A 7 -13.40 -19.00 13.73
CA LEU A 7 -14.20 -17.78 13.58
C LEU A 7 -14.82 -17.36 14.94
N MET A 8 -15.32 -18.34 15.73
CA MET A 8 -15.81 -18.08 17.08
C MET A 8 -14.73 -17.61 18.05
N LEU A 9 -13.46 -18.05 17.92
CA LEU A 9 -12.38 -17.57 18.79
C LEU A 9 -11.96 -16.14 18.47
N ALA A 10 -11.89 -15.75 17.21
CA ALA A 10 -11.62 -14.37 16.81
C ALA A 10 -12.76 -13.43 17.25
N VAL A 11 -14.01 -13.84 17.05
CA VAL A 11 -15.21 -13.12 17.51
C VAL A 11 -15.29 -13.08 19.04
N LEU A 12 -14.85 -14.13 19.75
CA LEU A 12 -14.84 -14.16 21.22
C LEU A 12 -13.72 -13.28 21.81
N LEU A 13 -12.58 -13.13 21.17
CA LEU A 13 -11.54 -12.17 21.58
C LEU A 13 -12.01 -10.73 21.37
N LEU A 14 -12.71 -10.43 20.27
CA LEU A 14 -13.34 -9.13 20.02
C LEU A 14 -14.47 -8.85 21.04
N ALA A 15 -15.27 -9.86 21.38
CA ALA A 15 -16.40 -9.71 22.34
C ALA A 15 -15.94 -9.49 23.78
N SER A 16 -14.78 -9.99 24.21
CA SER A 16 -14.29 -9.83 25.57
C SER A 16 -13.74 -8.43 25.89
N TRP A 17 -13.39 -7.65 24.88
CA TRP A 17 -12.87 -6.28 25.03
C TRP A 17 -13.96 -5.21 24.81
N ALA A 18 -14.99 -5.50 23.99
CA ALA A 18 -16.13 -4.60 23.76
C ALA A 18 -17.05 -4.41 24.99
N ALA A 19 -16.86 -5.20 26.04
CA ALA A 19 -17.74 -5.21 27.21
C ALA A 19 -17.56 -4.02 28.19
N THR A 20 -16.72 -3.02 27.88
CA THR A 20 -16.38 -1.94 28.83
C THR A 20 -16.64 -0.52 28.34
N TYR A 21 -17.14 -0.33 27.11
CA TYR A 21 -17.43 1.01 26.60
C TYR A 21 -18.96 1.24 26.52
N ASP A 22 -19.46 2.17 27.36
CA ASP A 22 -20.89 2.53 27.45
C ASP A 22 -21.24 3.79 26.60
N GLY A 23 -20.31 4.35 25.82
CA GLY A 23 -20.51 5.53 24.98
C GLY A 23 -21.13 5.23 23.62
N PRO A 24 -21.39 6.26 22.79
CA PRO A 24 -21.88 6.07 21.44
C PRO A 24 -20.82 5.38 20.56
N THR A 25 -21.27 4.45 19.70
CA THR A 25 -20.42 3.69 18.80
C THR A 25 -20.90 3.83 17.36
N GLU A 26 -20.00 3.61 16.40
CA GLU A 26 -20.31 3.46 14.98
C GLU A 26 -19.85 2.11 14.47
N GLU A 27 -20.50 1.61 13.42
CA GLU A 27 -20.07 0.40 12.72
C GLU A 27 -18.93 0.71 11.76
N LYS A 28 -17.85 -0.08 11.84
CA LYS A 28 -16.70 0.02 10.94
C LYS A 28 -16.42 -1.33 10.31
N SER A 29 -16.31 -1.35 8.98
CA SER A 29 -15.84 -2.54 8.25
C SER A 29 -14.31 -2.61 8.35
N VAL A 30 -13.79 -3.76 8.79
CA VAL A 30 -12.36 -4.01 8.94
C VAL A 30 -11.99 -5.35 8.31
N PRO A 31 -10.81 -5.51 7.72
CA PRO A 31 -10.34 -6.81 7.30
C PRO A 31 -10.11 -7.69 8.53
N VAL A 32 -10.66 -8.90 8.52
CA VAL A 32 -10.48 -9.88 9.60
C VAL A 32 -9.62 -11.06 9.19
N GLU A 33 -9.54 -11.33 7.89
CA GLU A 33 -8.74 -12.42 7.35
C GLU A 33 -8.27 -12.10 5.94
N PHE A 34 -7.02 -12.46 5.65
CA PHE A 34 -6.44 -12.44 4.31
C PHE A 34 -5.90 -13.82 3.98
N ILE A 35 -6.18 -14.33 2.79
CA ILE A 35 -5.71 -15.63 2.29
C ILE A 35 -5.04 -15.39 0.95
N ARG A 36 -3.81 -15.91 0.80
CA ARG A 36 -3.08 -15.95 -0.47
C ARG A 36 -2.76 -17.40 -0.82
N GLU A 37 -3.12 -17.80 -2.01
CA GLU A 37 -2.82 -19.11 -2.60
C GLU A 37 -1.83 -18.95 -3.75
N HIS A 38 -0.71 -19.68 -3.68
CA HIS A 38 0.28 -19.79 -4.75
C HIS A 38 0.13 -21.16 -5.42
N HIS A 39 -0.33 -21.16 -6.66
CA HIS A 39 -0.54 -22.39 -7.44
C HIS A 39 0.70 -22.70 -8.27
N GLN A 40 1.26 -23.89 -8.10
CA GLN A 40 2.44 -24.37 -8.81
C GLN A 40 2.03 -25.28 -9.97
N PHE A 41 2.36 -24.93 -11.19
CA PHE A 41 2.07 -25.71 -12.40
C PHE A 41 3.34 -26.35 -12.95
N PRO A 42 3.27 -27.60 -13.48
CA PRO A 42 2.10 -28.46 -13.63
C PRO A 42 1.77 -29.35 -12.44
N SER A 43 2.47 -29.25 -11.30
CA SER A 43 2.35 -30.16 -10.16
C SER A 43 0.98 -30.14 -9.47
N GLY A 44 0.22 -29.05 -9.61
CA GLY A 44 -1.04 -28.84 -8.89
C GLY A 44 -0.84 -28.56 -7.39
N HIS A 45 0.39 -28.36 -6.92
CA HIS A 45 0.66 -28.00 -5.54
C HIS A 45 0.18 -26.56 -5.27
N VAL A 46 -0.40 -26.33 -4.08
CA VAL A 46 -0.86 -25.02 -3.63
C VAL A 46 -0.24 -24.70 -2.27
N ASP A 47 0.59 -23.68 -2.24
CA ASP A 47 1.06 -23.09 -0.99
C ASP A 47 0.07 -22.02 -0.53
N THR A 48 -0.33 -22.09 0.74
CA THR A 48 -1.30 -21.16 1.32
C THR A 48 -0.68 -20.31 2.41
N GLU A 49 -0.78 -19.01 2.28
CA GLU A 49 -0.56 -18.02 3.34
C GLU A 49 -1.91 -17.51 3.82
N ARG A 50 -2.06 -17.39 5.14
CA ARG A 50 -3.26 -16.86 5.78
C ARG A 50 -2.84 -15.91 6.88
N ILE A 51 -3.48 -14.75 6.95
CA ILE A 51 -3.28 -13.75 8.00
C ILE A 51 -4.62 -13.51 8.68
N ILE A 52 -4.64 -13.61 10.00
CA ILE A 52 -5.80 -13.22 10.81
C ILE A 52 -5.47 -11.89 11.46
N TYR A 53 -6.41 -10.94 11.38
CA TYR A 53 -6.31 -9.61 11.95
C TYR A 53 -7.21 -9.52 13.20
N ALA A 54 -6.69 -8.89 14.24
CA ALA A 54 -7.47 -8.51 15.42
C ALA A 54 -7.29 -7.02 15.68
N CYS A 55 -8.40 -6.30 15.81
CA CYS A 55 -8.41 -4.88 16.12
C CYS A 55 -8.66 -4.64 17.61
N ASP A 56 -8.22 -3.48 18.11
CA ASP A 56 -8.61 -2.98 19.43
C ASP A 56 -10.03 -2.38 19.41
N ILE A 57 -10.46 -1.85 20.54
CA ILE A 57 -11.80 -1.24 20.68
C ILE A 57 -12.00 0.04 19.87
N TYR A 58 -10.90 0.68 19.41
CA TYR A 58 -10.90 1.89 18.57
C TYR A 58 -10.83 1.55 17.08
N GLY A 59 -10.70 0.27 16.73
CA GLY A 59 -10.56 -0.21 15.36
C GLY A 59 -9.13 -0.18 14.82
N ASN A 60 -8.13 0.06 15.67
CA ASN A 60 -6.73 -0.04 15.30
C ASN A 60 -6.30 -1.50 15.27
N LEU A 61 -5.41 -1.85 14.34
CA LEU A 61 -4.88 -3.20 14.24
C LEU A 61 -4.02 -3.54 15.49
N ALA A 62 -4.53 -4.38 16.38
CA ALA A 62 -3.83 -4.74 17.62
C ALA A 62 -2.88 -5.94 17.44
N GLN A 63 -3.25 -6.87 16.55
CA GLN A 63 -2.46 -8.10 16.34
C GLN A 63 -2.71 -8.69 14.95
N THR A 64 -1.67 -9.31 14.38
CA THR A 64 -1.80 -10.24 13.27
C THR A 64 -1.21 -11.60 13.61
N ILE A 65 -1.83 -12.68 13.10
CA ILE A 65 -1.29 -14.05 13.19
C ILE A 65 -1.15 -14.58 11.76
N GLU A 66 0.07 -14.93 11.41
CA GLU A 66 0.41 -15.47 10.09
C GLU A 66 0.47 -17.00 10.13
N TYR A 67 -0.16 -17.63 9.14
CA TYR A 67 -0.11 -19.07 8.92
C TYR A 67 0.53 -19.37 7.55
N ARG A 68 1.33 -20.43 7.48
CA ARG A 68 1.82 -21.01 6.22
C ARG A 68 1.41 -22.48 6.16
N ASN A 69 0.70 -22.84 5.10
CA ASN A 69 0.19 -24.20 4.92
C ASN A 69 -0.54 -24.74 6.17
N GLY A 70 -1.36 -23.88 6.79
CA GLY A 70 -2.16 -24.20 7.98
C GLY A 70 -1.41 -24.24 9.32
N LYS A 71 -0.12 -23.89 9.35
CA LYS A 71 0.68 -23.81 10.59
C LYS A 71 0.96 -22.36 10.94
N GLU A 72 0.78 -22.00 12.20
CA GLU A 72 1.20 -20.69 12.70
C GLU A 72 2.70 -20.50 12.51
N SER A 73 3.08 -19.39 11.91
CA SER A 73 4.47 -19.05 11.56
C SER A 73 4.97 -17.82 12.29
N ALA A 74 4.13 -16.79 12.41
CA ALA A 74 4.49 -15.57 13.10
C ALA A 74 3.25 -14.89 13.73
N ARG A 75 3.53 -14.02 14.70
CA ARG A 75 2.59 -13.09 15.29
C ARG A 75 3.23 -11.71 15.31
N ILE A 76 2.43 -10.67 15.05
CA ILE A 76 2.85 -9.28 15.19
C ILE A 76 1.87 -8.61 16.14
N ASP A 77 2.38 -7.97 17.18
CA ASP A 77 1.62 -7.17 18.12
C ASP A 77 1.89 -5.70 17.88
N TYR A 78 0.84 -4.87 17.94
CA TYR A 78 0.88 -3.42 17.71
C TYR A 78 0.39 -2.70 18.96
N THR A 79 0.98 -1.54 19.25
CA THR A 79 0.51 -0.65 20.33
C THR A 79 0.44 0.78 19.81
N TYR A 80 -0.48 1.57 20.37
CA TYR A 80 -0.78 2.94 19.94
C TYR A 80 -0.76 3.88 21.13
N ASP A 81 -0.59 5.18 20.85
CA ASP A 81 -0.80 6.26 21.83
C ASP A 81 -2.29 6.68 21.86
N ASP A 82 -2.59 7.67 22.72
CA ASP A 82 -3.97 8.20 22.90
C ASP A 82 -4.50 8.93 21.64
N ARG A 83 -3.64 9.22 20.66
CA ARG A 83 -3.98 9.86 19.37
C ARG A 83 -4.02 8.88 18.20
N ASP A 84 -3.98 7.57 18.49
CA ASP A 84 -3.90 6.46 17.53
C ASP A 84 -2.60 6.41 16.71
N ASN A 85 -1.53 7.05 17.16
CA ASN A 85 -0.23 6.89 16.53
C ASN A 85 0.38 5.54 16.92
N LEU A 86 0.90 4.77 15.96
CA LEU A 86 1.55 3.49 16.20
C LEU A 86 2.84 3.66 17.01
N LEU A 87 2.87 3.16 18.25
CA LEU A 87 4.06 3.24 19.12
C LEU A 87 5.02 2.08 18.90
N THR A 88 4.49 0.87 18.77
CA THR A 88 5.35 -0.31 18.57
C THR A 88 4.73 -1.30 17.62
N GLU A 89 5.61 -1.96 16.86
CA GLU A 89 5.34 -3.20 16.13
C GLU A 89 6.33 -4.25 16.62
N THR A 90 5.84 -5.36 17.17
CA THR A 90 6.70 -6.43 17.70
C THR A 90 6.37 -7.77 17.04
N ARG A 91 7.35 -8.34 16.33
CA ARG A 91 7.21 -9.61 15.62
C ARG A 91 7.78 -10.77 16.42
N TYR A 92 7.01 -11.84 16.48
CA TYR A 92 7.39 -13.11 17.11
C TYR A 92 7.37 -14.25 16.07
N SER A 93 8.35 -15.12 16.12
CA SER A 93 8.29 -16.42 15.44
C SER A 93 7.54 -17.41 16.31
N LEU A 94 6.63 -18.17 15.70
CA LEU A 94 5.82 -19.22 16.36
C LEU A 94 6.26 -20.63 15.91
N SER A 95 7.38 -20.76 15.22
CA SER A 95 7.89 -22.05 14.71
C SER A 95 8.49 -22.96 15.81
N GLY A 96 8.62 -22.50 17.05
CA GLY A 96 9.17 -23.24 18.20
C GLY A 96 8.11 -23.59 19.26
N LEU A 97 8.54 -24.18 20.38
CA LEU A 97 7.67 -24.52 21.52
C LEU A 97 7.10 -23.27 22.23
N PHE A 98 7.79 -22.14 22.11
CA PHE A 98 7.38 -20.85 22.69
C PHE A 98 7.57 -19.73 21.66
N PRO A 99 6.70 -18.69 21.69
CA PRO A 99 6.90 -17.49 20.89
C PRO A 99 8.26 -16.85 21.16
N ARG A 100 9.04 -16.58 20.10
CA ARG A 100 10.34 -15.92 20.21
C ARG A 100 10.28 -14.58 19.50
N ARG A 101 10.51 -13.48 20.22
CA ARG A 101 10.66 -12.14 19.62
C ARG A 101 11.80 -12.16 18.60
N THR A 102 11.51 -11.75 17.37
CA THR A 102 12.46 -11.70 16.27
C THR A 102 12.86 -10.29 15.91
N SER A 103 11.93 -9.35 15.97
CA SER A 103 12.18 -7.93 15.73
C SER A 103 11.16 -7.06 16.46
N SER A 104 11.49 -5.78 16.61
CA SER A 104 10.56 -4.75 17.05
C SER A 104 10.92 -3.43 16.37
N VAL A 105 9.92 -2.63 16.10
CA VAL A 105 10.09 -1.23 15.68
C VAL A 105 9.38 -0.38 16.72
N GLU A 106 10.04 0.68 17.16
CA GLU A 106 9.50 1.67 18.09
C GLU A 106 9.44 3.02 17.36
N TYR A 107 8.32 3.74 17.50
CA TYR A 107 8.06 5.01 16.85
C TYR A 107 7.93 6.13 17.87
N THR A 108 8.37 7.34 17.50
CA THR A 108 8.10 8.57 18.25
C THR A 108 7.55 9.63 17.31
N TYR A 109 6.76 10.56 17.87
CA TYR A 109 6.03 11.57 17.11
C TYR A 109 6.27 12.96 17.69
N ASP A 110 6.08 13.99 16.87
CA ASP A 110 5.99 15.37 17.33
C ASP A 110 4.55 15.76 17.72
N GLU A 111 4.34 17.03 18.08
CA GLU A 111 3.03 17.55 18.46
C GLU A 111 2.00 17.57 17.31
N ARG A 112 2.45 17.39 16.05
CA ARG A 112 1.62 17.34 14.84
C ARG A 112 1.45 15.92 14.30
N ASP A 113 1.70 14.89 15.12
CA ASP A 113 1.62 13.48 14.79
C ASP A 113 2.54 13.04 13.62
N ARG A 114 3.62 13.78 13.37
CA ARG A 114 4.63 13.40 12.39
C ARG A 114 5.68 12.52 13.06
N VAL A 115 6.05 11.41 12.43
CA VAL A 115 7.10 10.50 12.92
C VAL A 115 8.42 11.26 13.08
N THR A 116 9.00 11.24 14.26
CA THR A 116 10.33 11.83 14.54
C THR A 116 11.43 10.77 14.64
N SER A 117 11.11 9.54 15.03
CA SER A 117 12.06 8.45 14.93
C SER A 117 11.40 7.09 14.75
N GLU A 118 12.16 6.17 14.14
CA GLU A 118 11.89 4.74 14.06
C GLU A 118 13.13 4.02 14.58
N ARG A 119 12.93 3.17 15.59
CA ARG A 119 14.01 2.37 16.18
C ARG A 119 13.79 0.89 15.86
N TYR A 120 14.59 0.35 14.98
CA TYR A 120 14.57 -1.06 14.60
C TYR A 120 15.45 -1.88 15.54
N ILE A 121 14.86 -2.90 16.17
CA ILE A 121 15.53 -3.80 17.12
C ILE A 121 15.48 -5.22 16.56
N GLN A 122 16.52 -5.59 15.79
CA GLN A 122 16.70 -6.92 15.22
C GLN A 122 18.21 -7.25 15.21
N GLY A 123 18.73 -7.79 16.32
CA GLY A 123 20.17 -7.98 16.48
C GLY A 123 20.89 -6.64 16.64
N THR A 124 21.37 -6.05 15.54
CA THR A 124 21.95 -4.69 15.56
C THR A 124 20.84 -3.66 15.51
N GLN A 125 20.90 -2.69 16.43
CA GLN A 125 19.94 -1.58 16.46
C GLN A 125 20.21 -0.61 15.31
N THR A 126 19.14 -0.20 14.58
CA THR A 126 19.16 0.87 13.59
C THR A 126 18.17 1.95 14.01
N VAL A 127 18.58 3.20 13.97
CA VAL A 127 17.72 4.35 14.26
C VAL A 127 17.58 5.17 12.99
N ILE A 128 16.35 5.45 12.60
CA ILE A 128 15.96 6.43 11.60
C ILE A 128 15.40 7.63 12.34
N GLU A 129 15.90 8.81 12.05
CA GLU A 129 15.40 10.07 12.58
C GLU A 129 14.83 10.93 11.46
N TYR A 130 13.78 11.70 11.76
CA TYR A 130 13.18 12.67 10.87
C TYR A 130 13.26 14.05 11.50
N ARG A 131 13.87 15.00 10.78
CA ARG A 131 14.02 16.38 11.22
C ARG A 131 13.25 17.29 10.27
N TYR A 132 12.20 17.93 10.80
CA TYR A 132 11.32 18.82 10.06
C TYR A 132 11.78 20.28 10.26
N ASP A 133 11.86 21.01 9.16
CA ASP A 133 11.97 22.48 9.14
C ASP A 133 10.72 23.03 8.46
N ASP A 134 9.77 23.50 9.27
CA ASP A 134 8.50 24.02 8.79
C ASP A 134 8.66 25.35 8.03
N GLN A 135 9.69 26.15 8.34
CA GLN A 135 9.97 27.39 7.63
C GLN A 135 10.55 27.13 6.23
N ALA A 136 11.50 26.20 6.14
CA ALA A 136 12.07 25.75 4.87
C ALA A 136 11.18 24.75 4.14
N ARG A 137 10.13 24.23 4.80
CA ARG A 137 9.27 23.14 4.30
C ARG A 137 10.08 21.92 3.88
N THR A 138 11.00 21.50 4.73
CA THR A 138 11.84 20.33 4.47
C THR A 138 11.74 19.29 5.57
N CYS A 139 12.01 18.04 5.19
CA CYS A 139 12.21 16.93 6.10
C CYS A 139 13.53 16.22 5.76
N ALA A 140 14.45 16.17 6.71
CA ALA A 140 15.66 15.39 6.59
C ALA A 140 15.48 14.03 7.28
N ARG A 141 15.70 12.93 6.53
CA ARG A 141 15.74 11.58 7.05
C ARG A 141 17.20 11.16 7.30
N LEU A 142 17.49 10.77 8.52
CA LEU A 142 18.81 10.34 8.95
C LEU A 142 18.77 8.86 9.31
N LYS A 143 19.85 8.13 9.03
CA LYS A 143 20.06 6.75 9.49
C LYS A 143 21.30 6.73 10.37
N ASN A 144 21.13 6.36 11.64
CA ASN A 144 22.22 6.35 12.64
C ASN A 144 22.98 7.70 12.68
N GLY A 145 22.26 8.82 12.54
CA GLY A 145 22.81 10.17 12.59
C GLY A 145 23.34 10.73 11.25
N GLU A 146 23.41 9.93 10.19
CA GLU A 146 23.85 10.37 8.86
C GLU A 146 22.65 10.69 7.96
N ILE A 147 22.66 11.85 7.30
CA ILE A 147 21.59 12.26 6.37
C ILE A 147 21.58 11.30 5.18
N GLN A 148 20.42 10.68 4.94
CA GLN A 148 20.18 9.79 3.81
C GLN A 148 19.28 10.42 2.74
N LYS A 149 18.38 11.32 3.16
CA LYS A 149 17.43 11.96 2.25
C LYS A 149 17.00 13.31 2.79
N ILE A 150 16.81 14.28 1.89
CA ILE A 150 16.14 15.56 2.16
C ILE A 150 14.95 15.65 1.20
N THR A 151 13.77 15.85 1.73
CA THR A 151 12.53 16.06 0.98
C THR A 151 12.07 17.50 1.17
N THR A 152 11.70 18.17 0.09
CA THR A 152 11.16 19.54 0.10
C THR A 152 9.71 19.53 -0.37
N TYR A 153 8.87 20.34 0.27
CA TYR A 153 7.43 20.42 0.02
C TYR A 153 7.02 21.82 -0.45
N ASP A 154 5.97 21.89 -1.27
CA ASP A 154 5.30 23.16 -1.59
C ASP A 154 4.37 23.62 -0.43
N GLU A 155 3.64 24.72 -0.64
CA GLU A 155 2.67 25.28 0.33
C GLU A 155 1.48 24.37 0.59
N SER A 156 1.14 23.51 -0.36
CA SER A 156 0.04 22.54 -0.29
C SER A 156 0.47 21.21 0.33
N GLY A 157 1.78 21.05 0.69
CA GLY A 157 2.33 19.81 1.25
C GLY A 157 2.73 18.76 0.21
N ASN A 158 2.71 19.07 -1.08
CA ASN A 158 3.18 18.15 -2.10
C ASN A 158 4.71 18.13 -2.15
N VAL A 159 5.30 16.96 -2.38
CA VAL A 159 6.74 16.83 -2.59
C VAL A 159 7.12 17.49 -3.93
N ILE A 160 8.06 18.45 -3.88
CA ILE A 160 8.61 19.14 -5.05
C ILE A 160 10.08 18.80 -5.30
N SER A 161 10.81 18.24 -4.31
CA SER A 161 12.19 17.81 -4.49
C SER A 161 12.55 16.72 -3.49
N GLU A 162 13.30 15.72 -3.94
CA GLU A 162 13.96 14.73 -3.07
C GLU A 162 15.44 14.62 -3.45
N LYS A 163 16.31 14.81 -2.47
CA LYS A 163 17.73 14.55 -2.59
C LYS A 163 18.15 13.40 -1.69
N THR A 164 18.62 12.31 -2.29
CA THR A 164 19.15 11.15 -1.58
C THR A 164 20.68 11.14 -1.60
N PHE A 165 21.27 10.59 -0.55
CA PHE A 165 22.72 10.52 -0.38
C PHE A 165 23.14 9.07 -0.17
N ASN A 166 24.12 8.60 -0.96
CA ASN A 166 24.72 7.28 -0.85
C ASN A 166 26.14 7.43 -0.29
N CYS A 167 26.41 6.76 0.85
CA CYS A 167 27.76 6.67 1.42
C CYS A 167 28.55 7.99 1.50
N GLY A 168 27.86 9.12 1.71
CA GLY A 168 28.48 10.41 2.07
C GLY A 168 28.98 11.29 0.93
N MET A 169 29.07 10.83 -0.32
CA MET A 169 29.52 11.68 -1.44
C MET A 169 28.62 11.62 -2.68
N ASP A 170 28.04 10.48 -2.97
CA ASP A 170 27.16 10.35 -4.14
C ASP A 170 25.74 10.78 -3.78
N TRP A 171 25.15 11.57 -4.65
CA TRP A 171 23.78 12.06 -4.48
C TRP A 171 22.95 11.81 -5.75
N HIS A 172 21.65 11.69 -5.53
CA HIS A 172 20.61 11.65 -6.56
C HIS A 172 19.54 12.66 -6.18
N LEU A 173 19.17 13.52 -7.12
CA LEU A 173 18.17 14.59 -6.97
C LEU A 173 17.04 14.35 -7.94
N VAL A 174 15.82 14.41 -7.47
CA VAL A 174 14.61 14.48 -8.30
C VAL A 174 13.84 15.73 -7.93
N GLU A 175 13.43 16.49 -8.93
CA GLU A 175 12.61 17.69 -8.78
C GLU A 175 11.33 17.53 -9.60
N TRP A 176 10.20 18.00 -9.07
CA TRP A 176 8.90 17.91 -9.73
C TRP A 176 8.24 19.27 -9.83
N THR A 177 7.54 19.50 -10.95
CA THR A 177 6.50 20.53 -11.04
C THR A 177 5.14 19.88 -11.12
N ARG A 178 4.13 20.57 -10.58
CA ARG A 178 2.77 20.05 -10.49
C ARG A 178 1.76 21.07 -11.02
N ASP A 179 0.59 20.57 -11.42
CA ASP A 179 -0.55 21.42 -11.71
C ASP A 179 -1.33 21.76 -10.42
N ASP A 180 -2.39 22.55 -10.57
CA ASP A 180 -3.27 22.99 -9.47
C ASP A 180 -4.03 21.83 -8.78
N GLN A 181 -4.03 20.63 -9.38
CA GLN A 181 -4.62 19.40 -8.83
C GLN A 181 -3.57 18.52 -8.14
N GLY A 182 -2.31 18.96 -8.07
CA GLY A 182 -1.19 18.23 -7.46
C GLY A 182 -0.59 17.14 -8.37
N ARG A 183 -1.02 17.00 -9.64
CA ARG A 183 -0.49 16.01 -10.57
C ARG A 183 0.88 16.46 -11.12
N VAL A 184 1.80 15.52 -11.31
CA VAL A 184 3.15 15.81 -11.79
C VAL A 184 3.11 16.22 -13.27
N LEU A 185 3.52 17.45 -13.58
CA LEU A 185 3.67 17.93 -14.95
C LEU A 185 5.07 17.60 -15.49
N THR A 186 6.09 17.77 -14.67
CA THR A 186 7.48 17.44 -15.04
C THR A 186 8.20 16.77 -13.88
N SER A 187 9.17 15.92 -14.22
CA SER A 187 10.22 15.51 -13.28
C SER A 187 11.58 15.66 -13.91
N HIS A 188 12.57 16.05 -13.11
CA HIS A 188 13.96 16.16 -13.52
C HIS A 188 14.83 15.39 -12.54
N GLU A 189 15.51 14.36 -13.03
CA GLU A 189 16.38 13.49 -12.26
C GLU A 189 17.83 13.77 -12.63
N THR A 190 18.67 14.04 -11.65
CA THR A 190 20.11 14.24 -11.80
C THR A 190 20.89 13.54 -10.70
N ASN A 191 22.14 13.20 -10.95
CA ASN A 191 23.03 12.63 -9.93
C ASN A 191 24.46 13.15 -10.03
N SER A 192 25.30 12.74 -9.07
CA SER A 192 26.73 13.13 -9.01
C SER A 192 27.57 12.55 -10.15
N GLU A 193 27.08 11.55 -10.87
CA GLU A 193 27.79 10.88 -11.99
C GLU A 193 27.45 11.47 -13.35
N GLY A 194 26.59 12.51 -13.40
CA GLY A 194 26.18 13.18 -14.63
C GLY A 194 24.97 12.57 -15.31
N TYR A 195 24.21 11.72 -14.62
CA TYR A 195 22.90 11.28 -15.08
C TYR A 195 21.94 12.47 -15.18
N ASP A 196 21.21 12.55 -16.29
CA ASP A 196 20.25 13.62 -16.58
C ASP A 196 19.04 13.03 -17.33
N ARG A 197 17.89 13.03 -16.64
CA ARG A 197 16.63 12.55 -17.19
C ARG A 197 15.54 13.55 -16.92
N PHE A 198 14.89 14.04 -17.96
CA PHE A 198 13.75 14.92 -17.88
C PHE A 198 12.51 14.19 -18.40
N THR A 199 11.42 14.25 -17.62
CA THR A 199 10.12 13.68 -18.00
C THR A 199 9.06 14.76 -17.99
N ARG A 200 8.16 14.75 -18.98
CA ARG A 200 6.98 15.59 -19.06
C ARG A 200 5.74 14.74 -19.20
N CYS A 201 4.70 15.07 -18.42
CA CYS A 201 3.41 14.39 -18.41
C CYS A 201 2.30 15.32 -18.90
N GLY A 202 1.37 14.78 -19.67
CA GLY A 202 0.09 15.42 -20.02
C GLY A 202 -1.07 14.56 -19.57
N TYR A 203 -2.19 15.20 -19.22
CA TYR A 203 -3.38 14.54 -18.67
C TYR A 203 -4.63 14.89 -19.44
N ASP A 204 -5.58 13.97 -19.49
CA ASP A 204 -6.94 14.24 -19.92
C ASP A 204 -7.77 14.96 -18.82
N ASP A 205 -8.99 15.36 -19.15
CA ASP A 205 -9.91 16.02 -18.22
C ASP A 205 -10.34 15.13 -17.04
N ARG A 206 -10.09 13.82 -17.11
CA ARG A 206 -10.37 12.84 -16.05
C ARG A 206 -9.16 12.53 -15.18
N GLY A 207 -7.99 13.12 -15.52
CA GLY A 207 -6.74 12.95 -14.79
C GLY A 207 -5.90 11.74 -15.23
N ASN A 208 -6.25 11.06 -16.32
CA ASN A 208 -5.42 9.95 -16.84
C ASN A 208 -4.27 10.51 -17.67
N THR A 209 -3.10 9.92 -17.57
CA THR A 209 -1.92 10.33 -18.33
C THR A 209 -2.08 9.98 -19.80
N ILE A 210 -2.12 10.99 -20.67
CA ILE A 210 -2.25 10.85 -22.13
C ILE A 210 -0.95 11.07 -22.89
N LEU A 211 0.04 11.66 -22.24
CA LEU A 211 1.35 11.95 -22.84
C LEU A 211 2.45 11.70 -21.81
N TRP A 212 3.50 11.02 -22.26
CA TRP A 212 4.76 10.85 -21.55
C TRP A 212 5.89 11.14 -22.52
N GLU A 213 6.63 12.24 -22.29
CA GLU A 213 7.84 12.58 -23.00
C GLU A 213 9.02 12.37 -22.07
N ILE A 214 9.97 11.52 -22.43
CA ILE A 214 11.15 11.19 -21.64
C ILE A 214 12.39 11.56 -22.44
N HIS A 215 13.18 12.46 -21.88
CA HIS A 215 14.52 12.79 -22.37
C HIS A 215 15.51 12.14 -21.42
N ASP A 216 16.19 11.10 -21.86
CA ASP A 216 17.17 10.35 -21.07
C ASP A 216 18.53 10.42 -21.75
N ASN A 217 19.51 11.11 -21.14
CA ASN A 217 20.86 11.27 -21.68
C ASN A 217 20.90 11.67 -23.16
N GLY A 218 19.98 12.55 -23.57
CA GLY A 218 19.86 13.06 -24.95
C GLY A 218 19.06 12.18 -25.92
N GLN A 219 18.46 11.09 -25.45
CA GLN A 219 17.48 10.30 -26.19
C GLN A 219 16.07 10.75 -25.83
N LEU A 220 15.20 10.89 -26.84
CA LEU A 220 13.78 11.22 -26.65
C LEU A 220 12.94 9.97 -26.88
N GLU A 221 12.12 9.62 -25.88
CA GLU A 221 11.04 8.66 -25.98
C GLU A 221 9.71 9.39 -25.76
N VAL A 222 8.72 9.11 -26.62
CA VAL A 222 7.38 9.69 -26.49
C VAL A 222 6.36 8.57 -26.49
N GLN A 223 5.57 8.49 -25.43
CA GLN A 223 4.44 7.59 -25.31
C GLN A 223 3.15 8.42 -25.27
N GLN A 224 2.20 8.07 -26.11
CA GLN A 224 0.88 8.68 -26.13
C GLN A 224 -0.17 7.62 -25.82
N MET A 225 -1.13 7.97 -24.96
CA MET A 225 -2.17 7.08 -24.51
C MET A 225 -3.54 7.67 -24.82
N GLN A 226 -4.50 6.80 -25.11
CA GLN A 226 -5.92 7.12 -25.23
C GLN A 226 -6.73 6.16 -24.39
N TYR A 227 -7.87 6.65 -23.89
CA TYR A 227 -8.75 5.86 -23.01
C TYR A 227 -10.18 5.86 -23.57
N GLU A 228 -10.85 4.74 -23.38
CA GLU A 228 -12.28 4.61 -23.64
C GLU A 228 -13.04 4.34 -22.35
N TYR A 229 -14.27 4.86 -22.26
CA TYR A 229 -15.11 4.80 -21.07
C TYR A 229 -16.51 4.35 -21.46
N ASP A 230 -17.20 3.70 -20.52
CA ASP A 230 -18.62 3.41 -20.65
C ASP A 230 -19.49 4.65 -20.31
N GLU A 231 -20.81 4.49 -20.43
CA GLU A 231 -21.78 5.55 -20.11
C GLU A 231 -21.77 5.97 -18.63
N GLN A 232 -21.29 5.10 -17.73
CA GLN A 232 -21.12 5.37 -16.30
C GLN A 232 -19.77 6.03 -16.00
N GLY A 233 -18.93 6.25 -17.00
CA GLY A 233 -17.61 6.86 -16.87
C GLY A 233 -16.53 5.91 -16.38
N ARG A 234 -16.77 4.59 -16.35
CA ARG A 234 -15.78 3.57 -15.98
C ARG A 234 -14.89 3.28 -17.19
N MET A 235 -13.60 3.08 -16.93
CA MET A 235 -12.60 2.82 -17.98
C MET A 235 -12.84 1.45 -18.63
N LEU A 236 -12.96 1.42 -19.96
CA LEU A 236 -13.12 0.21 -20.76
C LEU A 236 -11.80 -0.26 -21.39
N ALA A 237 -11.03 0.68 -21.94
CA ALA A 237 -9.79 0.34 -22.61
C ALA A 237 -8.76 1.46 -22.55
N GLN A 238 -7.50 1.06 -22.58
CA GLN A 238 -6.32 1.91 -22.71
C GLN A 238 -5.57 1.50 -23.98
N TYR A 239 -5.15 2.48 -24.76
CA TYR A 239 -4.44 2.29 -26.01
C TYR A 239 -3.15 3.07 -26.02
N GLU A 240 -2.10 2.46 -26.57
CA GLU A 240 -0.90 3.17 -26.98
C GLU A 240 -1.08 3.68 -28.40
N VAL A 241 -0.69 4.95 -28.63
CA VAL A 241 -0.84 5.63 -29.91
C VAL A 241 0.52 5.94 -30.49
N SER A 242 0.77 5.54 -31.74
CA SER A 242 2.01 5.82 -32.47
C SER A 242 1.66 6.27 -33.89
N GLY A 243 1.75 7.58 -34.15
CA GLY A 243 1.29 8.18 -35.42
C GLY A 243 -0.20 7.92 -35.63
N ASP A 244 -0.55 7.27 -36.77
CA ASP A 244 -1.92 6.91 -37.10
C ASP A 244 -2.33 5.53 -36.52
N SER A 245 -1.43 4.83 -35.85
CA SER A 245 -1.70 3.49 -35.27
C SER A 245 -2.16 3.62 -33.83
N ARG A 246 -3.08 2.72 -33.46
CA ARG A 246 -3.61 2.58 -32.10
C ARG A 246 -3.59 1.09 -31.72
N ALA A 247 -2.91 0.74 -30.64
CA ALA A 247 -2.83 -0.62 -30.12
C ALA A 247 -3.48 -0.69 -28.72
N GLU A 248 -4.41 -1.63 -28.52
CA GLU A 248 -5.00 -1.90 -27.20
C GLU A 248 -3.93 -2.52 -26.29
N VAL A 249 -3.62 -1.84 -25.18
CA VAL A 249 -2.66 -2.29 -24.16
C VAL A 249 -3.38 -2.96 -22.99
N THR A 250 -4.49 -2.35 -22.57
CA THR A 250 -5.27 -2.83 -21.42
C THR A 250 -6.76 -2.70 -21.71
N ARG A 251 -7.53 -3.70 -21.32
CA ARG A 251 -8.99 -3.68 -21.39
C ARG A 251 -9.58 -4.14 -20.07
N TRP A 252 -10.67 -3.48 -19.64
CA TRP A 252 -11.47 -3.80 -18.46
C TRP A 252 -12.81 -4.35 -18.87
N GLU A 253 -13.17 -5.48 -18.32
CA GLU A 253 -14.46 -6.15 -18.51
C GLU A 253 -15.18 -6.18 -17.16
N TYR A 254 -16.22 -5.35 -16.99
CA TYR A 254 -17.01 -5.31 -15.76
C TYR A 254 -17.93 -6.51 -15.68
N LEU A 255 -17.97 -7.16 -14.51
CA LEU A 255 -18.63 -8.45 -14.30
C LEU A 255 -19.98 -8.31 -13.59
N ASP A 256 -20.12 -7.28 -12.77
CA ASP A 256 -21.30 -7.02 -11.95
C ASP A 256 -21.48 -5.53 -11.65
N GLU A 257 -22.58 -5.19 -10.99
CA GLU A 257 -22.93 -3.81 -10.60
C GLU A 257 -22.10 -3.28 -9.42
N ASN A 258 -21.45 -4.14 -8.64
CA ASN A 258 -20.54 -3.75 -7.56
C ASN A 258 -19.19 -3.25 -8.07
N GLY A 259 -18.99 -3.23 -9.40
CA GLY A 259 -17.76 -2.76 -10.02
C GLY A 259 -16.66 -3.81 -10.12
N SER A 260 -16.96 -5.09 -9.83
CA SER A 260 -16.02 -6.19 -10.09
C SER A 260 -15.64 -6.23 -11.55
N TYR A 261 -14.34 -6.46 -11.84
CA TYR A 261 -13.87 -6.44 -13.21
C TYR A 261 -12.72 -7.42 -13.46
N ARG A 262 -12.56 -7.78 -14.73
CA ARG A 262 -11.42 -8.54 -15.26
C ARG A 262 -10.56 -7.61 -16.11
N VAL A 263 -9.25 -7.78 -16.02
CA VAL A 263 -8.27 -7.01 -16.79
C VAL A 263 -7.60 -7.91 -17.82
N TRP A 264 -7.51 -7.41 -19.04
CA TRP A 264 -6.75 -7.95 -20.14
C TRP A 264 -5.57 -7.04 -20.43
N ARG A 265 -4.39 -7.59 -20.68
CA ARG A 265 -3.21 -6.85 -21.11
C ARG A 265 -2.65 -7.51 -22.36
N ASP A 266 -2.42 -6.73 -23.41
CA ASP A 266 -1.93 -7.22 -24.71
C ASP A 266 -2.77 -8.41 -25.25
N GLY A 267 -4.10 -8.35 -25.05
CA GLY A 267 -5.02 -9.40 -25.44
C GLY A 267 -5.04 -10.64 -24.52
N ILE A 268 -4.21 -10.68 -23.48
CA ILE A 268 -4.10 -11.81 -22.54
C ILE A 268 -4.82 -11.47 -21.23
N ARG A 269 -5.57 -12.43 -20.68
CA ARG A 269 -6.14 -12.27 -19.33
C ARG A 269 -5.04 -12.10 -18.31
N SER A 270 -5.10 -11.00 -17.56
CA SER A 270 -4.09 -10.66 -16.56
C SER A 270 -4.57 -10.96 -15.14
N HIS A 271 -5.66 -10.33 -14.72
CA HIS A 271 -6.18 -10.52 -13.37
C HIS A 271 -7.68 -10.23 -13.28
N ILE A 272 -8.26 -10.57 -12.12
CA ILE A 272 -9.64 -10.29 -11.77
C ILE A 272 -9.67 -9.62 -10.39
N HIS A 273 -10.50 -8.60 -10.26
CA HIS A 273 -10.85 -7.95 -9.01
C HIS A 273 -12.33 -8.15 -8.74
N ARG A 274 -12.69 -8.53 -7.51
CA ARG A 274 -14.07 -8.63 -7.06
C ARG A 274 -14.29 -7.77 -5.84
N PHE A 275 -15.43 -7.11 -5.82
CA PHE A 275 -15.85 -6.26 -4.72
C PHE A 275 -17.16 -6.78 -4.12
N ASP A 276 -17.35 -6.55 -2.82
CA ASP A 276 -18.64 -6.77 -2.17
C ASP A 276 -19.61 -5.59 -2.41
N GLU A 277 -20.81 -5.67 -1.85
CA GLU A 277 -21.84 -4.62 -1.96
C GLU A 277 -21.42 -3.29 -1.29
N LEU A 278 -20.46 -3.31 -0.39
CA LEU A 278 -19.90 -2.14 0.30
C LEU A 278 -18.70 -1.53 -0.45
N GLY A 279 -18.27 -2.13 -1.57
CA GLY A 279 -17.11 -1.69 -2.35
C GLY A 279 -15.76 -2.16 -1.79
N ASN A 280 -15.74 -3.09 -0.81
CA ASN A 280 -14.49 -3.67 -0.33
C ASN A 280 -13.94 -4.70 -1.34
N LEU A 281 -12.64 -4.68 -1.59
CA LEU A 281 -11.98 -5.65 -2.46
C LEU A 281 -11.88 -7.01 -1.76
N ILE A 282 -12.66 -7.99 -2.21
CA ILE A 282 -12.75 -9.33 -1.60
C ILE A 282 -11.93 -10.39 -2.34
N GLU A 283 -11.60 -10.18 -3.61
CA GLU A 283 -10.72 -11.09 -4.38
C GLU A 283 -9.83 -10.27 -5.33
N ASN A 284 -8.52 -10.56 -5.33
CA ASN A 284 -7.55 -10.14 -6.33
C ASN A 284 -6.78 -11.39 -6.79
N SER A 285 -6.97 -11.80 -8.03
CA SER A 285 -6.39 -13.04 -8.54
C SER A 285 -5.71 -12.83 -9.88
N HIS A 286 -4.52 -13.42 -10.06
CA HIS A 286 -3.69 -13.29 -11.26
C HIS A 286 -3.73 -14.58 -12.06
N TYR A 287 -3.97 -14.47 -13.36
CA TYR A 287 -3.92 -15.60 -14.30
C TYR A 287 -2.48 -15.96 -14.66
N VAL A 288 -2.26 -17.24 -14.97
CA VAL A 288 -0.99 -17.73 -15.52
C VAL A 288 -1.06 -17.69 -17.04
N ASN A 289 -0.38 -16.71 -17.63
CA ASN A 289 -0.29 -16.55 -19.09
C ASN A 289 -1.70 -16.59 -19.76
N GLU A 290 -1.82 -17.31 -20.88
CA GLU A 290 -3.05 -17.44 -21.69
C GLU A 290 -4.05 -18.48 -21.13
N THR A 291 -3.77 -19.09 -19.98
CA THR A 291 -4.63 -20.11 -19.38
C THR A 291 -5.74 -19.51 -18.53
N ASP A 292 -6.81 -20.29 -18.27
CA ASP A 292 -7.84 -19.94 -17.29
C ASP A 292 -7.42 -20.31 -15.84
N GLN A 293 -6.14 -20.59 -15.63
CA GLN A 293 -5.60 -21.00 -14.34
C GLN A 293 -5.00 -19.80 -13.62
N PHE A 294 -5.25 -19.71 -12.32
CA PHE A 294 -4.66 -18.68 -11.47
C PHE A 294 -3.30 -19.13 -10.93
N GLY A 295 -2.28 -18.27 -11.06
CA GLY A 295 -0.99 -18.48 -10.41
C GLY A 295 -1.00 -18.02 -8.95
N ILE A 296 -1.66 -16.88 -8.69
CA ILE A 296 -1.84 -16.32 -7.35
C ILE A 296 -3.30 -15.93 -7.20
N ARG A 297 -3.90 -16.28 -6.05
CA ARG A 297 -5.22 -15.83 -5.64
C ARG A 297 -5.15 -15.24 -4.25
N GLU A 298 -5.71 -14.06 -4.09
CA GLU A 298 -5.76 -13.33 -2.84
C GLU A 298 -7.22 -13.07 -2.47
N PHE A 299 -7.58 -13.36 -1.24
CA PHE A 299 -8.92 -13.15 -0.72
C PHE A 299 -8.83 -12.34 0.58
N THR A 300 -9.71 -11.35 0.73
CA THR A 300 -9.87 -10.61 1.97
C THR A 300 -11.28 -10.81 2.49
N VAL A 301 -11.40 -11.20 3.74
CA VAL A 301 -12.68 -11.31 4.45
C VAL A 301 -12.80 -10.10 5.35
N TYR A 302 -13.91 -9.40 5.25
CA TYR A 302 -14.24 -8.25 6.10
C TYR A 302 -15.21 -8.65 7.18
N GLY A 303 -15.06 -8.06 8.36
CA GLY A 303 -15.99 -8.15 9.48
C GLY A 303 -16.41 -6.75 9.90
N THR A 304 -17.51 -6.66 10.65
CA THR A 304 -17.98 -5.41 11.23
C THR A 304 -17.62 -5.37 12.72
N ILE A 305 -17.07 -4.25 13.17
CA ILE A 305 -16.80 -3.99 14.58
C ILE A 305 -17.50 -2.69 14.99
N GLN A 306 -17.85 -2.61 16.28
CA GLN A 306 -18.37 -1.39 16.91
C GLN A 306 -17.18 -0.62 17.49
N VAL A 307 -16.95 0.60 17.01
CA VAL A 307 -15.88 1.47 17.51
C VAL A 307 -16.47 2.67 18.23
N PRO A 308 -15.84 3.18 19.31
CA PRO A 308 -16.26 4.40 19.96
C PRO A 308 -16.22 5.59 19.00
N ILE A 309 -17.28 6.41 19.02
CA ILE A 309 -17.26 7.69 18.31
C ILE A 309 -16.34 8.63 19.09
N LYS A 310 -15.24 9.06 18.46
CA LYS A 310 -14.35 10.07 19.05
C LYS A 310 -15.03 11.43 18.91
N GLU A 311 -15.23 12.12 20.04
CA GLU A 311 -15.61 13.53 20.01
C GLU A 311 -14.45 14.33 19.39
N GLU A 312 -14.74 15.05 18.31
CA GLU A 312 -13.74 16.01 17.77
C GLU A 312 -13.41 17.02 18.89
N THR A 313 -12.18 16.98 19.35
CA THR A 313 -11.67 18.00 20.30
C THR A 313 -11.61 19.34 19.54
N PRO A 314 -12.32 20.38 20.01
CA PRO A 314 -12.43 21.66 19.32
C PRO A 314 -11.10 22.40 19.17
#